data_bdaf23573f3eb2cac94e420cd83083f6
#
_entry.id   bdaf23573f3eb2cac94e420cd83083f6
#
_cell.length_a   1.000
_cell.length_b   1.000
_cell.length_c   1.000
_cell.angle_alpha   90.00
_cell.angle_beta   90.00
_cell.angle_gamma   90.00
#
_symmetry.space_group_name_H-M   'P 1'
#
loop_
_entity.id
_entity.type
_entity.pdbx_description
1 polymer ?
#
loop_
_entity_poly.entity_id
_entity_poly.type
_entity_poly.pdbx_seq_one_letter_code
_entity_poly.pdbx_strand_id
1 'polypeptide(L)'
;LNVFNPVMAYNFLQSVRLMADAAVSFTDNCVVGIEPREDNIKRGLDNSLMLVTALNGKLGYDACAKIAKTAHKNGTTLREEAVGGGYLTDAEFDEAVRPEKMISPG
;
A
#
# COMPACT_ATOMS: atom_id res chain seq x y z
N LEU A 1 -26.92 -37.90 27.19
CA LEU A 1 -26.23 -38.45 26.01
C LEU A 1 -26.35 -37.50 24.84
N ASN A 2 -25.24 -37.07 24.30
CA ASN A 2 -25.27 -36.22 23.10
C ASN A 2 -25.33 -37.07 21.85
N VAL A 3 -26.58 -37.41 21.45
CA VAL A 3 -26.87 -38.32 20.34
C VAL A 3 -26.45 -37.73 18.96
N PHE A 4 -26.21 -36.40 18.91
CA PHE A 4 -25.86 -35.70 17.66
C PHE A 4 -24.33 -35.62 17.38
N ASN A 5 -23.51 -36.17 18.24
CA ASN A 5 -22.05 -36.19 18.06
C ASN A 5 -21.61 -36.70 16.68
N PRO A 6 -22.16 -37.80 16.14
CA PRO A 6 -21.77 -38.26 14.81
C PRO A 6 -22.10 -37.25 13.70
N VAL A 7 -23.24 -36.56 13.78
CA VAL A 7 -23.65 -35.55 12.82
C VAL A 7 -22.76 -34.31 12.91
N MET A 8 -22.44 -33.88 14.13
CA MET A 8 -21.51 -32.76 14.33
C MET A 8 -20.11 -33.08 13.77
N ALA A 9 -19.61 -34.28 14.05
CA ALA A 9 -18.32 -34.72 13.52
C ALA A 9 -18.35 -34.80 11.98
N TYR A 10 -19.39 -35.33 11.41
CA TYR A 10 -19.56 -35.41 9.96
C TYR A 10 -19.54 -34.00 9.33
N ASN A 11 -20.38 -33.11 9.83
CA ASN A 11 -20.47 -31.74 9.30
C ASN A 11 -19.14 -30.97 9.43
N PHE A 12 -18.47 -31.13 10.58
CA PHE A 12 -17.16 -30.53 10.81
C PHE A 12 -16.12 -31.04 9.81
N LEU A 13 -15.99 -32.37 9.69
CA LEU A 13 -15.02 -32.97 8.78
C LEU A 13 -15.33 -32.65 7.32
N GLN A 14 -16.58 -32.57 6.93
CA GLN A 14 -16.99 -32.15 5.59
C GLN A 14 -16.58 -30.70 5.33
N SER A 15 -16.82 -29.81 6.28
CA SER A 15 -16.43 -28.38 6.17
C SER A 15 -14.92 -28.22 6.02
N VAL A 16 -14.15 -28.93 6.83
CA VAL A 16 -12.68 -28.90 6.76
C VAL A 16 -12.19 -29.38 5.40
N ARG A 17 -12.77 -30.47 4.87
CA ARG A 17 -12.39 -30.99 3.55
C ARG A 17 -12.71 -30.00 2.44
N LEU A 18 -13.90 -29.43 2.44
CA LEU A 18 -14.31 -28.43 1.44
C LEU A 18 -13.41 -27.18 1.47
N MET A 19 -13.04 -26.72 2.68
CA MET A 19 -12.11 -25.60 2.82
C MET A 19 -10.72 -25.95 2.31
N ALA A 20 -10.21 -27.14 2.59
CA ALA A 20 -8.94 -27.59 2.10
C ALA A 20 -8.90 -27.66 0.57
N ASP A 21 -9.93 -28.28 -0.05
CA ASP A 21 -10.04 -28.39 -1.51
C ASP A 21 -10.16 -27.01 -2.16
N ALA A 22 -10.95 -26.11 -1.56
CA ALA A 22 -11.07 -24.73 -2.03
C ALA A 22 -9.76 -23.96 -1.96
N ALA A 23 -8.98 -24.12 -0.87
CA ALA A 23 -7.70 -23.46 -0.71
C ALA A 23 -6.67 -23.96 -1.75
N VAL A 24 -6.61 -25.25 -2.01
CA VAL A 24 -5.75 -25.81 -3.06
C VAL A 24 -6.16 -25.29 -4.42
N SER A 25 -7.45 -25.40 -4.76
CA SER A 25 -7.97 -24.91 -6.05
C SER A 25 -7.73 -23.42 -6.25
N PHE A 26 -7.91 -22.62 -5.21
CA PHE A 26 -7.62 -21.18 -5.28
C PHE A 26 -6.12 -20.90 -5.47
N THR A 27 -5.27 -21.66 -4.79
CA THR A 27 -3.81 -21.53 -4.96
C THR A 27 -3.41 -21.84 -6.40
N ASP A 28 -3.84 -22.99 -6.92
CA ASP A 28 -3.40 -23.48 -8.24
C ASP A 28 -3.97 -22.63 -9.40
N ASN A 29 -5.19 -22.15 -9.27
CA ASN A 29 -5.89 -21.44 -10.35
C ASN A 29 -5.88 -19.92 -10.25
N CYS A 30 -5.47 -19.37 -9.10
CA CYS A 30 -5.43 -17.93 -8.89
C CYS A 30 -4.07 -17.44 -8.37
N VAL A 31 -3.64 -17.92 -7.19
CA VAL A 31 -2.47 -17.35 -6.49
C VAL A 31 -1.19 -17.51 -7.30
N VAL A 32 -0.98 -18.69 -7.91
CA VAL A 32 0.23 -19.01 -8.69
C VAL A 32 0.38 -18.10 -9.92
N GLY A 33 -0.73 -17.58 -10.44
CA GLY A 33 -0.75 -16.71 -11.62
C GLY A 33 -0.81 -15.21 -11.32
N ILE A 34 -0.71 -14.79 -10.05
CA ILE A 34 -0.75 -13.38 -9.69
C ILE A 34 0.56 -12.71 -10.09
N GLU A 35 0.44 -11.68 -10.93
CA GLU A 35 1.55 -10.82 -11.31
C GLU A 35 1.27 -9.37 -10.86
N PRO A 36 2.29 -8.64 -10.36
CA PRO A 36 2.12 -7.26 -9.95
C PRO A 36 1.91 -6.36 -11.18
N ARG A 37 0.97 -5.46 -11.08
CA ARG A 37 0.79 -4.37 -12.06
C ARG A 37 1.67 -3.19 -11.65
N GLU A 38 2.95 -3.26 -12.02
CA GLU A 38 3.99 -2.30 -11.61
C GLU A 38 3.64 -0.85 -11.99
N ASP A 39 3.05 -0.64 -13.15
CA ASP A 39 2.55 0.66 -13.62
C ASP A 39 1.52 1.27 -12.66
N ASN A 40 0.56 0.45 -12.20
CA ASN A 40 -0.46 0.88 -11.27
C ASN A 40 0.10 1.10 -9.87
N ILE A 41 1.02 0.23 -9.43
CA ILE A 41 1.69 0.35 -8.14
C ILE A 41 2.51 1.65 -8.10
N LYS A 42 3.30 1.90 -9.15
CA LYS A 42 4.10 3.13 -9.27
C LYS A 42 3.22 4.36 -9.25
N ARG A 43 2.14 4.39 -10.05
CA ARG A 43 1.19 5.52 -10.06
C ARG A 43 0.56 5.75 -8.70
N GLY A 44 0.17 4.68 -7.99
CA GLY A 44 -0.38 4.77 -6.64
C GLY A 44 0.63 5.34 -5.63
N LEU A 45 1.88 4.95 -5.75
CA LEU A 45 2.96 5.43 -4.91
C LEU A 45 3.28 6.91 -5.17
N ASP A 46 3.44 7.30 -6.44
CA ASP A 46 3.75 8.68 -6.85
C ASP A 46 2.65 9.67 -6.42
N ASN A 47 1.39 9.23 -6.39
CA ASN A 47 0.25 10.03 -5.93
C ASN A 47 0.06 10.02 -4.40
N SER A 48 0.88 9.29 -3.66
CA SER A 48 0.71 9.17 -2.22
C SER A 48 1.17 10.41 -1.47
N LEU A 49 0.26 11.06 -0.76
CA LEU A 49 0.59 12.21 0.11
C LEU A 49 1.42 11.82 1.34
N MET A 50 1.50 10.53 1.66
CA MET A 50 2.31 10.04 2.79
C MET A 50 3.81 10.26 2.57
N LEU A 51 4.25 10.33 1.33
CA LEU A 51 5.65 10.58 0.96
C LEU A 51 6.15 11.95 1.44
N VAL A 52 5.26 12.88 1.79
CA VAL A 52 5.63 14.21 2.31
C VAL A 52 6.50 14.14 3.57
N THR A 53 6.40 13.06 4.34
CA THR A 53 7.19 12.89 5.56
C THR A 53 8.69 12.82 5.28
N ALA A 54 9.09 12.33 4.10
CA ALA A 54 10.49 12.33 3.67
C ALA A 54 11.08 13.74 3.51
N LEU A 55 10.23 14.73 3.27
CA LEU A 55 10.65 16.13 3.09
C LEU A 55 10.86 16.88 4.41
N ASN A 56 10.42 16.32 5.55
CA ASN A 56 10.49 17.01 6.85
C ASN A 56 11.91 17.42 7.23
N GLY A 57 12.90 16.62 6.91
CA GLY A 57 14.31 16.92 7.23
C GLY A 57 14.88 18.12 6.47
N LYS A 58 14.35 18.40 5.27
CA LYS A 58 14.81 19.53 4.42
C LYS A 58 13.95 20.78 4.59
N LEU A 59 12.63 20.63 4.68
CA LEU A 59 11.68 21.75 4.63
C LEU A 59 11.05 22.10 5.98
N GLY A 60 11.09 21.18 6.94
CA GLY A 60 10.36 21.30 8.19
C GLY A 60 8.86 20.99 8.06
N TYR A 61 8.21 20.77 9.21
CA TYR A 61 6.83 20.28 9.27
C TYR A 61 5.82 21.21 8.61
N ASP A 62 5.90 22.52 8.88
CA ASP A 62 4.90 23.50 8.40
C ASP A 62 4.88 23.61 6.87
N ALA A 63 6.06 23.63 6.23
CA ALA A 63 6.16 23.62 4.77
C ALA A 63 5.60 22.33 4.18
N CYS A 64 5.97 21.18 4.74
CA CYS A 64 5.46 19.87 4.34
C CYS A 64 3.94 19.78 4.46
N ALA A 65 3.39 20.25 5.58
CA ALA A 65 1.95 20.28 5.80
C ALA A 65 1.23 21.17 4.77
N LYS A 66 1.82 22.30 4.40
CA LYS A 66 1.27 23.21 3.39
C LYS A 66 1.29 22.54 2.01
N ILE A 67 2.40 21.95 1.61
CA ILE A 67 2.55 21.22 0.34
C ILE A 67 1.49 20.10 0.25
N ALA A 68 1.39 19.25 1.27
CA ALA A 68 0.44 18.14 1.27
C ALA A 68 -1.03 18.60 1.20
N LYS A 69 -1.40 19.63 1.97
CA LYS A 69 -2.75 20.22 1.94
C LYS A 69 -3.08 20.83 0.58
N THR A 70 -2.10 21.48 -0.05
CA THR A 70 -2.28 22.10 -1.37
C THR A 70 -2.43 21.02 -2.44
N ALA A 71 -1.57 20.01 -2.43
CA ALA A 71 -1.66 18.86 -3.33
C ALA A 71 -3.02 18.15 -3.22
N HIS A 72 -3.48 17.90 -1.99
CA HIS A 72 -4.79 17.30 -1.76
C HIS A 72 -5.94 18.15 -2.30
N LYS A 73 -5.90 19.46 -2.04
CA LYS A 73 -6.96 20.40 -2.49
C LYS A 73 -7.02 20.53 -4.01
N ASN A 74 -5.86 20.55 -4.66
CA ASN A 74 -5.75 20.76 -6.10
C ASN A 74 -5.85 19.44 -6.89
N GLY A 75 -5.76 18.28 -6.23
CA GLY A 75 -5.68 16.98 -6.90
C GLY A 75 -4.36 16.78 -7.65
N THR A 76 -3.30 17.45 -7.21
CA THR A 76 -1.95 17.38 -7.75
C THR A 76 -1.05 16.47 -6.93
N THR A 77 0.13 16.16 -7.43
CA THR A 77 1.13 15.37 -6.72
C THR A 77 1.96 16.24 -5.76
N LEU A 78 2.61 15.60 -4.78
CA LEU A 78 3.57 16.29 -3.91
C LEU A 78 4.72 16.92 -4.69
N ARG A 79 5.17 16.26 -5.75
CA ARG A 79 6.22 16.76 -6.64
C ARG A 79 5.81 18.07 -7.31
N GLU A 80 4.64 18.08 -7.93
CA GLU A 80 4.12 19.27 -8.62
C GLU A 80 4.02 20.47 -7.68
N GLU A 81 3.55 20.25 -6.45
CA GLU A 81 3.41 21.35 -5.48
C GLU A 81 4.74 21.75 -4.84
N ALA A 82 5.66 20.80 -4.57
CA ALA A 82 6.95 21.12 -3.97
C ALA A 82 7.89 21.83 -4.96
N VAL A 83 7.94 21.38 -6.21
CA VAL A 83 8.77 21.97 -7.25
C VAL A 83 8.12 23.22 -7.83
N GLY A 84 6.83 23.16 -8.19
CA GLY A 84 6.07 24.30 -8.72
C GLY A 84 5.94 25.44 -7.71
N GLY A 85 5.88 25.13 -6.41
CA GLY A 85 5.88 26.11 -5.32
C GLY A 85 7.26 26.69 -4.98
N GLY A 86 8.33 26.24 -5.64
CA GLY A 86 9.69 26.72 -5.44
C GLY A 86 10.34 26.27 -4.11
N TYR A 87 9.81 25.21 -3.49
CA TYR A 87 10.38 24.68 -2.25
C TYR A 87 11.64 23.83 -2.50
N LEU A 88 11.66 23.10 -3.61
CA LEU A 88 12.74 22.18 -4.01
C LEU A 88 12.89 22.17 -5.54
N THR A 89 14.05 21.79 -6.01
CA THR A 89 14.25 21.35 -7.40
C THR A 89 13.85 19.89 -7.57
N ASP A 90 13.63 19.45 -8.83
CA ASP A 90 13.32 18.04 -9.13
C ASP A 90 14.39 17.08 -8.58
N ALA A 91 15.68 17.45 -8.73
CA ALA A 91 16.78 16.63 -8.24
C ALA A 91 16.79 16.51 -6.71
N GLU A 92 16.49 17.59 -5.98
CA GLU A 92 16.38 17.58 -4.52
C GLU A 92 15.19 16.79 -4.03
N PHE A 93 14.08 16.84 -4.79
CA PHE A 93 12.89 16.02 -4.50
C PHE A 93 13.22 14.53 -4.64
N ASP A 94 13.84 14.11 -5.75
CA ASP A 94 14.22 12.72 -6.00
C ASP A 94 15.25 12.19 -4.98
N GLU A 95 16.15 13.05 -4.52
CA GLU A 95 17.09 12.69 -3.46
C GLU A 95 16.38 12.46 -2.11
N ALA A 96 15.41 13.31 -1.78
CA ALA A 96 14.73 13.28 -0.49
C ALA A 96 13.64 12.21 -0.44
N VAL A 97 12.84 12.07 -1.50
CA VAL A 97 11.70 11.14 -1.54
C VAL A 97 12.15 9.81 -2.14
N ARG A 98 12.56 8.91 -1.26
CA ARG A 98 12.94 7.54 -1.60
C ARG A 98 12.07 6.55 -0.85
N PRO A 99 10.96 6.09 -1.43
CA PRO A 99 10.03 5.20 -0.76
C PRO A 99 10.67 3.94 -0.21
N GLU A 100 11.69 3.40 -0.90
CA GLU A 100 12.43 2.21 -0.47
C GLU A 100 13.19 2.41 0.84
N LYS A 101 13.50 3.66 1.21
CA LYS A 101 14.15 4.00 2.49
C LYS A 101 13.16 4.29 3.61
N MET A 102 11.86 4.38 3.30
CA MET A 102 10.82 4.73 4.27
C MET A 102 10.17 3.49 4.92
N ILE A 103 10.49 2.29 4.45
CA ILE A 103 9.91 1.01 4.90
C ILE A 103 10.77 0.26 5.92
N SER A 104 11.97 0.76 6.23
CA SER A 104 12.84 0.17 7.24
C SER A 104 12.95 1.10 8.44
N PRO A 105 12.91 0.59 9.68
CA PRO A 105 13.35 1.36 10.84
C PRO A 105 14.83 1.71 10.61
N GLY A 106 15.14 2.99 10.66
CA GLY A 106 16.50 3.51 10.55
C GLY A 106 17.41 3.03 11.68
#